data_0410db7d2421d08cf3cf6189b8a4b008
#
_entry.id   0410db7d2421d08cf3cf6189b8a4b008
#
_cell.length_a   1.000
_cell.length_b   1.000
_cell.length_c   1.000
_cell.angle_alpha   90.00
_cell.angle_beta   90.00
_cell.angle_gamma   90.00
#
_symmetry.space_group_name_H-M   'P 1'
#
loop_
_entity.id
_entity.type
_entity.pdbx_description
1 polymer ?
#
loop_
_entity_poly.entity_id
_entity_poly.type
_entity_poly.pdbx_seq_one_letter_code
_entity_poly.pdbx_strand_id
1 'polypeptide(L)'
;MDLILEKSLDTPYIKLEDGSIHMEGRLMPENTILFFKPVEEWIAKYLKTPAKFTKIDLDLSYLNSCSTKKLCDILKVFNKKYLEGFDMKVYWTYEEDDDTVQEIGDDLMSVLDIPFEYIIKNSEVKSKKRLRVKNKLTGKTGEISLKYWETIKRNGHERDFELLETIQH
;
A
#
# COMPACT_ATOMS: atom_id res chain seq x y z
N MET A 1 22.61 12.42 7.87
CA MET A 1 21.68 13.44 8.43
C MET A 1 20.28 12.92 8.19
N ASP A 2 19.55 12.59 9.24
CA ASP A 2 18.26 11.93 9.15
C ASP A 2 17.14 12.93 8.93
N LEU A 3 16.10 12.55 8.24
CA LEU A 3 14.86 13.30 8.08
C LEU A 3 13.73 12.49 8.72
N ILE A 4 12.99 13.11 9.63
CA ILE A 4 11.79 12.52 10.23
C ILE A 4 10.62 13.47 9.99
N LEU A 5 9.55 12.96 9.43
CA LEU A 5 8.25 13.62 9.33
C LEU A 5 7.24 12.80 10.13
N GLU A 6 6.63 13.45 11.11
CA GLU A 6 5.64 12.80 11.96
C GLU A 6 4.33 12.58 11.20
N LYS A 7 3.67 11.48 11.51
CA LYS A 7 2.42 11.08 10.88
C LYS A 7 1.25 11.96 11.35
N SER A 8 0.35 12.25 10.43
CA SER A 8 -0.96 12.87 10.70
C SER A 8 -2.10 11.98 10.21
N LEU A 9 -3.33 12.51 10.21
CA LEU A 9 -4.49 11.80 9.66
C LEU A 9 -4.32 11.48 8.16
N ASP A 10 -3.68 12.37 7.41
CA ASP A 10 -3.58 12.32 5.95
C ASP A 10 -2.14 12.24 5.43
N THR A 11 -1.16 12.26 6.32
CA THR A 11 0.25 12.13 5.95
C THR A 11 0.92 10.99 6.70
N PRO A 12 1.80 10.22 6.03
CA PRO A 12 2.50 9.10 6.64
C PRO A 12 3.58 9.57 7.61
N TYR A 13 3.97 8.67 8.50
CA TYR A 13 5.28 8.75 9.13
C TYR A 13 6.35 8.49 8.06
N ILE A 14 7.37 9.36 8.01
CA ILE A 14 8.52 9.18 7.11
C ILE A 14 9.79 9.26 7.95
N LYS A 15 10.65 8.26 7.79
CA LYS A 15 12.01 8.26 8.34
C LYS A 15 12.99 7.94 7.23
N LEU A 16 13.89 8.87 6.95
CA LEU A 16 14.96 8.73 5.97
C LEU A 16 16.30 8.81 6.67
N GLU A 17 17.08 7.76 6.53
CA GLU A 17 18.42 7.64 7.10
C GLU A 17 19.35 6.91 6.12
N ASP A 18 20.65 6.90 6.41
CA ASP A 18 21.64 6.27 5.53
C ASP A 18 21.33 4.76 5.36
N GLY A 19 21.05 4.35 4.12
CA GLY A 19 20.69 2.98 3.76
C GLY A 19 19.23 2.57 4.05
N SER A 20 18.38 3.48 4.59
CA SER A 20 16.99 3.14 4.94
C SER A 20 16.04 4.28 4.63
N ILE A 21 15.04 3.98 3.83
CA ILE A 21 13.92 4.86 3.46
C ILE A 21 12.65 4.17 3.97
N HIS A 22 11.97 4.78 4.92
CA HIS A 22 10.75 4.20 5.50
C HIS A 22 9.59 5.19 5.42
N MET A 23 8.44 4.72 4.95
CA MET A 23 7.18 5.46 4.93
C MET A 23 6.05 4.55 5.41
N GLU A 24 5.24 5.03 6.37
CA GLU A 24 4.14 4.26 6.96
C GLU A 24 2.89 5.11 7.16
N GLY A 25 1.75 4.63 6.66
CA GLY A 25 0.43 5.22 6.89
C GLY A 25 -0.27 5.73 5.64
N ARG A 26 -1.12 6.75 5.78
CA ARG A 26 -1.87 7.34 4.66
C ARG A 26 -1.03 8.38 3.94
N LEU A 27 -1.10 8.40 2.63
CA LEU A 27 -0.35 9.34 1.80
C LEU A 27 -1.31 10.14 0.92
N MET A 28 -1.94 11.16 1.51
CA MET A 28 -2.85 12.09 0.82
C MET A 28 -2.74 13.53 1.35
N PRO A 29 -1.53 14.12 1.35
CA PRO A 29 -1.33 15.48 1.80
C PRO A 29 -2.14 16.46 0.96
N GLU A 30 -2.65 17.54 1.57
CA GLU A 30 -3.36 18.62 0.86
C GLU A 30 -2.52 19.23 -0.26
N ASN A 31 -1.23 19.43 0.00
CA ASN A 31 -0.28 19.91 -0.99
C ASN A 31 0.88 18.92 -1.15
N THR A 32 0.75 18.03 -2.11
CA THR A 32 1.72 16.98 -2.41
C THR A 32 3.14 17.53 -2.71
N ILE A 33 3.23 18.66 -3.43
CA ILE A 33 4.51 19.26 -3.81
C ILE A 33 5.25 19.77 -2.57
N LEU A 34 4.57 20.54 -1.72
CA LEU A 34 5.18 21.06 -0.49
C LEU A 34 5.53 19.96 0.50
N PHE A 35 4.67 18.95 0.61
CA PHE A 35 4.90 17.81 1.51
C PHE A 35 6.17 17.03 1.13
N PHE A 36 6.35 16.74 -0.15
CA PHE A 36 7.50 15.94 -0.61
C PHE A 36 8.78 16.75 -0.79
N LYS A 37 8.73 18.08 -0.77
CA LYS A 37 9.91 18.92 -0.97
C LYS A 37 11.09 18.54 -0.06
N PRO A 38 10.96 18.45 1.28
CA PRO A 38 12.06 18.03 2.15
C PRO A 38 12.53 16.59 1.88
N VAL A 39 11.62 15.70 1.48
CA VAL A 39 11.95 14.30 1.10
C VAL A 39 12.82 14.30 -0.16
N GLU A 40 12.44 15.03 -1.19
CA GLU A 40 13.19 15.14 -2.44
C GLU A 40 14.57 15.78 -2.23
N GLU A 41 14.65 16.83 -1.42
CA GLU A 41 15.91 17.48 -1.06
C GLU A 41 16.86 16.53 -0.33
N TRP A 42 16.32 15.71 0.59
CA TRP A 42 17.08 14.70 1.30
C TRP A 42 17.59 13.62 0.34
N ILE A 43 16.70 13.07 -0.50
CA ILE A 43 17.04 12.04 -1.49
C ILE A 43 18.11 12.53 -2.46
N ALA A 44 18.00 13.78 -2.95
CA ALA A 44 18.98 14.34 -3.86
C ALA A 44 20.38 14.46 -3.23
N LYS A 45 20.47 14.67 -1.92
CA LYS A 45 21.74 14.66 -1.18
C LYS A 45 22.23 13.23 -0.95
N TYR A 46 21.35 12.34 -0.50
CA TYR A 46 21.66 10.95 -0.20
C TYR A 46 22.23 10.20 -1.43
N LEU A 47 21.61 10.37 -2.58
CA LEU A 47 22.00 9.67 -3.80
C LEU A 47 23.33 10.15 -4.42
N LYS A 48 24.00 11.16 -3.86
CA LYS A 48 25.38 11.51 -4.23
C LYS A 48 26.40 10.48 -3.73
N THR A 49 26.15 9.96 -2.54
CA THR A 49 26.99 8.94 -1.87
C THR A 49 26.10 7.98 -1.11
N PRO A 50 25.30 7.13 -1.82
CA PRO A 50 24.37 6.23 -1.15
C PRO A 50 25.13 5.12 -0.41
N ALA A 51 24.49 4.54 0.59
CA ALA A 51 24.97 3.36 1.30
C ALA A 51 25.21 2.18 0.32
N LYS A 52 25.96 1.16 0.76
CA LYS A 52 26.19 -0.06 -0.02
C LYS A 52 24.90 -0.79 -0.42
N PHE A 53 23.91 -0.70 0.44
CA PHE A 53 22.56 -1.22 0.20
C PHE A 53 21.54 -0.21 0.69
N THR A 54 20.47 0.03 -0.06
CA THR A 54 19.37 0.90 0.31
C THR A 54 18.07 0.10 0.43
N LYS A 55 17.54 0.00 1.64
CA LYS A 55 16.19 -0.54 1.90
C LYS A 55 15.16 0.56 1.69
N ILE A 56 14.20 0.34 0.80
CA ILE A 56 13.05 1.24 0.59
C ILE A 56 11.81 0.51 1.11
N ASP A 57 11.31 0.89 2.25
CA ASP A 57 10.24 0.23 3.00
C ASP A 57 8.97 1.08 2.96
N LEU A 58 7.96 0.61 2.26
CA LEU A 58 6.72 1.34 1.98
C LEU A 58 5.52 0.57 2.52
N ASP A 59 5.00 1.03 3.64
CA ASP A 59 3.83 0.49 4.34
C ASP A 59 2.68 1.50 4.28
N LEU A 60 2.11 1.66 3.09
CA LEU A 60 1.13 2.70 2.80
C LEU A 60 -0.28 2.12 2.75
N SER A 61 -1.14 2.54 3.67
CA SER A 61 -2.52 2.06 3.78
C SER A 61 -3.50 2.78 2.84
N TYR A 62 -3.11 3.90 2.25
CA TYR A 62 -3.89 4.64 1.25
C TYR A 62 -3.01 5.66 0.52
N LEU A 63 -3.22 5.78 -0.80
CA LEU A 63 -2.59 6.80 -1.63
C LEU A 63 -3.64 7.44 -2.54
N ASN A 64 -3.62 8.77 -2.69
CA ASN A 64 -4.37 9.41 -3.76
C ASN A 64 -3.55 9.46 -5.07
N SER A 65 -4.17 9.73 -6.20
CA SER A 65 -3.51 9.71 -7.52
C SER A 65 -2.32 10.66 -7.63
N CYS A 66 -2.39 11.84 -6.99
CA CYS A 66 -1.28 12.80 -6.99
C CYS A 66 -0.09 12.25 -6.22
N SER A 67 -0.34 11.63 -5.06
CA SER A 67 0.69 11.01 -4.23
C SER A 67 1.29 9.78 -4.87
N THR A 68 0.47 8.94 -5.53
CA THR A 68 0.95 7.77 -6.29
C THR A 68 1.90 8.20 -7.39
N LYS A 69 1.53 9.22 -8.17
CA LYS A 69 2.40 9.77 -9.21
C LYS A 69 3.71 10.31 -8.63
N LYS A 70 3.64 11.07 -7.54
CA LYS A 70 4.82 11.63 -6.88
C LYS A 70 5.74 10.57 -6.32
N LEU A 71 5.19 9.53 -5.70
CA LEU A 71 5.93 8.37 -5.22
C LEU A 71 6.63 7.64 -6.39
N CYS A 72 5.93 7.44 -7.50
CA CYS A 72 6.50 6.88 -8.72
C CYS A 72 7.69 7.71 -9.22
N ASP A 73 7.57 9.03 -9.26
CA ASP A 73 8.65 9.93 -9.69
C ASP A 73 9.88 9.82 -8.76
N ILE A 74 9.65 9.73 -7.45
CA ILE A 74 10.71 9.50 -6.45
C ILE A 74 11.38 8.14 -6.67
N LEU A 75 10.60 7.07 -6.83
CA LEU A 75 11.17 5.74 -7.07
C LEU A 75 11.93 5.65 -8.38
N LYS A 76 11.55 6.39 -9.42
CA LYS A 76 12.31 6.51 -10.68
C LYS A 76 13.69 7.14 -10.47
N VAL A 77 13.83 8.06 -9.52
CA VAL A 77 15.15 8.63 -9.18
C VAL A 77 16.05 7.57 -8.55
N PHE A 78 15.51 6.73 -7.66
CA PHE A 78 16.22 5.57 -7.12
C PHE A 78 16.53 4.53 -8.22
N ASN A 79 15.56 4.26 -9.10
CA ASN A 79 15.73 3.31 -10.21
C ASN A 79 16.91 3.69 -11.11
N LYS A 80 17.08 4.98 -11.39
CA LYS A 80 18.25 5.46 -12.13
C LYS A 80 19.55 5.10 -11.43
N LYS A 81 19.62 5.22 -10.10
CA LYS A 81 20.78 4.84 -9.32
C LYS A 81 20.99 3.32 -9.26
N TYR A 82 19.91 2.56 -9.20
CA TYR A 82 19.97 1.11 -9.31
C TYR A 82 20.62 0.68 -10.64
N LEU A 83 20.22 1.27 -11.75
CA LEU A 83 20.81 1.02 -13.08
C LEU A 83 22.28 1.46 -13.20
N GLU A 84 22.73 2.39 -12.36
CA GLU A 84 24.16 2.77 -12.23
C GLU A 84 24.97 1.74 -11.41
N GLY A 85 24.32 0.67 -10.87
CA GLY A 85 24.96 -0.42 -10.14
C GLY A 85 24.92 -0.30 -8.61
N PHE A 86 24.10 0.61 -8.05
CA PHE A 86 23.88 0.69 -6.60
C PHE A 86 22.84 -0.34 -6.17
N ASP A 87 23.13 -1.06 -5.10
CA ASP A 87 22.26 -2.12 -4.61
C ASP A 87 21.12 -1.55 -3.75
N MET A 88 19.88 -1.89 -4.11
CA MET A 88 18.68 -1.45 -3.38
C MET A 88 17.49 -2.37 -3.63
N LYS A 89 16.50 -2.32 -2.73
CA LYS A 89 15.29 -3.12 -2.82
C LYS A 89 14.10 -2.39 -2.23
N VAL A 90 12.96 -2.49 -2.90
CA VAL A 90 11.68 -1.99 -2.41
C VAL A 90 10.94 -3.11 -1.69
N TYR A 91 10.48 -2.81 -0.48
CA TYR A 91 9.57 -3.63 0.30
C TYR A 91 8.21 -2.94 0.28
N TRP A 92 7.25 -3.58 -0.36
CA TRP A 92 5.88 -3.06 -0.50
C TRP A 92 4.95 -3.83 0.41
N THR A 93 4.46 -3.16 1.45
CA THR A 93 3.59 -3.76 2.44
C THR A 93 2.14 -3.40 2.18
N TYR A 94 1.25 -4.39 2.19
CA TYR A 94 -0.20 -4.18 2.04
C TYR A 94 -0.99 -5.22 2.85
N GLU A 95 -2.27 -4.92 3.14
CA GLU A 95 -3.20 -5.84 3.78
C GLU A 95 -3.67 -6.88 2.76
N GLU A 96 -3.83 -8.14 3.15
CA GLU A 96 -4.22 -9.26 2.26
C GLU A 96 -5.51 -9.00 1.47
N ASP A 97 -6.40 -8.15 2.00
CA ASP A 97 -7.69 -7.80 1.39
C ASP A 97 -7.72 -6.37 0.78
N ASP A 98 -6.57 -5.73 0.64
CA ASP A 98 -6.44 -4.41 0.02
C ASP A 98 -5.92 -4.52 -1.42
N ASP A 99 -6.81 -4.94 -2.33
CA ASP A 99 -6.51 -5.07 -3.75
C ASP A 99 -6.02 -3.74 -4.36
N THR A 100 -6.51 -2.59 -3.86
CA THR A 100 -6.14 -1.28 -4.39
C THR A 100 -4.66 -0.95 -4.13
N VAL A 101 -4.18 -1.18 -2.91
CA VAL A 101 -2.76 -0.95 -2.57
C VAL A 101 -1.88 -1.97 -3.27
N GLN A 102 -2.35 -3.21 -3.43
CA GLN A 102 -1.64 -4.22 -4.21
C GLN A 102 -1.48 -3.77 -5.68
N GLU A 103 -2.57 -3.37 -6.35
CA GLU A 103 -2.54 -2.90 -7.75
C GLU A 103 -1.57 -1.72 -7.95
N ILE A 104 -1.53 -0.76 -7.01
CA ILE A 104 -0.55 0.34 -7.05
C ILE A 104 0.89 -0.21 -7.00
N GLY A 105 1.15 -1.20 -6.15
CA GLY A 105 2.45 -1.87 -6.08
C GLY A 105 2.83 -2.55 -7.40
N ASP A 106 1.89 -3.24 -8.03
CA ASP A 106 2.08 -3.92 -9.32
C ASP A 106 2.38 -2.91 -10.43
N ASP A 107 1.65 -1.78 -10.46
CA ASP A 107 1.90 -0.70 -11.42
C ASP A 107 3.29 -0.08 -11.24
N LEU A 108 3.72 0.18 -10.00
CA LEU A 108 5.05 0.69 -9.70
C LEU A 108 6.14 -0.30 -10.10
N MET A 109 5.98 -1.58 -9.76
CA MET A 109 6.91 -2.65 -10.11
C MET A 109 7.04 -2.80 -11.64
N SER A 110 5.96 -2.61 -12.39
CA SER A 110 5.96 -2.76 -13.86
C SER A 110 6.83 -1.73 -14.59
N VAL A 111 7.13 -0.60 -13.96
CA VAL A 111 7.87 0.53 -14.57
C VAL A 111 9.25 0.77 -13.95
N LEU A 112 9.68 -0.09 -13.03
CA LEU A 112 10.94 0.01 -12.29
C LEU A 112 11.75 -1.29 -12.42
N ASP A 113 13.07 -1.16 -12.46
CA ASP A 113 14.00 -2.30 -12.50
C ASP A 113 14.46 -2.71 -11.08
N ILE A 114 14.27 -1.86 -10.09
CA ILE A 114 14.58 -2.16 -8.69
C ILE A 114 13.78 -3.39 -8.25
N PRO A 115 14.40 -4.40 -7.61
CA PRO A 115 13.67 -5.54 -7.07
C PRO A 115 12.61 -5.14 -6.04
N PHE A 116 11.39 -5.67 -6.20
CA PHE A 116 10.31 -5.54 -5.23
C PHE A 116 10.14 -6.82 -4.43
N GLU A 117 9.88 -6.67 -3.15
CA GLU A 117 9.41 -7.73 -2.27
C GLU A 117 8.08 -7.31 -1.64
N TYR A 118 7.04 -8.12 -1.86
CA TYR A 118 5.73 -7.91 -1.25
C TYR A 118 5.70 -8.48 0.17
N ILE A 119 5.26 -7.65 1.11
CA ILE A 119 5.00 -8.04 2.49
C ILE A 119 3.50 -7.97 2.72
N ILE A 120 2.87 -9.13 2.85
CA ILE A 120 1.44 -9.22 3.13
C ILE A 120 1.25 -9.13 4.64
N LYS A 121 0.57 -8.07 5.10
CA LYS A 121 0.08 -8.02 6.47
C LYS A 121 -1.12 -8.94 6.58
N ASN A 122 -0.96 -10.03 7.31
CA ASN A 122 -2.11 -10.73 7.81
C ASN A 122 -2.77 -9.78 8.80
N SER A 123 -3.95 -9.26 8.47
CA SER A 123 -4.79 -8.61 9.47
C SER A 123 -4.89 -9.58 10.65
N GLU A 124 -4.20 -9.25 11.76
CA GLU A 124 -4.35 -10.03 12.98
C GLU A 124 -5.85 -10.22 13.19
N VAL A 125 -6.27 -11.46 12.99
CA VAL A 125 -7.54 -12.03 13.46
C VAL A 125 -8.64 -10.98 13.77
N LYS A 126 -8.98 -10.11 12.84
CA LYS A 126 -10.38 -9.85 12.61
C LYS A 126 -10.85 -11.13 11.94
N SER A 127 -11.31 -12.06 12.77
CA SER A 127 -11.83 -13.37 12.36
C SER A 127 -12.39 -13.19 10.95
N LYS A 128 -11.83 -13.93 9.97
CA LYS A 128 -12.39 -13.97 8.61
C LYS A 128 -13.79 -14.56 8.76
N LYS A 129 -14.72 -13.74 9.30
CA LYS A 129 -16.15 -14.08 9.35
C LYS A 129 -16.58 -14.14 7.90
N ARG A 130 -16.57 -15.33 7.36
CA ARG A 130 -17.26 -15.61 6.11
C ARG A 130 -18.71 -15.88 6.43
N LEU A 131 -19.57 -15.43 5.55
CA LEU A 131 -20.99 -15.68 5.63
C LEU A 131 -21.33 -16.69 4.55
N ARG A 132 -21.97 -17.78 4.94
CA ARG A 132 -22.60 -18.68 3.97
C ARG A 132 -23.96 -18.12 3.63
N VAL A 133 -24.16 -17.81 2.37
CA VAL A 133 -25.39 -17.23 1.86
C VAL A 133 -25.97 -18.11 0.75
N LYS A 134 -27.28 -18.10 0.62
CA LYS A 134 -28.01 -18.72 -0.47
C LYS A 134 -28.64 -17.64 -1.33
N ASN A 135 -28.37 -17.67 -2.61
CA ASN A 135 -29.08 -16.83 -3.58
C ASN A 135 -30.48 -17.38 -3.77
N LYS A 136 -31.50 -16.62 -3.44
CA LYS A 136 -32.91 -17.03 -3.46
C LYS A 136 -33.44 -17.28 -4.88
N LEU A 137 -32.87 -16.58 -5.88
CA LEU A 137 -33.29 -16.72 -7.27
C LEU A 137 -32.73 -18.00 -7.91
N THR A 138 -31.47 -18.31 -7.62
CA THR A 138 -30.76 -19.43 -8.24
C THR A 138 -30.72 -20.70 -7.38
N GLY A 139 -31.06 -20.58 -6.08
CA GLY A 139 -30.94 -21.64 -5.09
C GLY A 139 -29.48 -22.03 -4.74
N LYS A 140 -28.47 -21.42 -5.36
CA LYS A 140 -27.05 -21.72 -5.13
C LYS A 140 -26.59 -21.14 -3.81
N THR A 141 -25.76 -21.91 -3.10
CA THR A 141 -25.07 -21.46 -1.87
C THR A 141 -23.64 -21.10 -2.19
N GLY A 142 -23.10 -20.10 -1.48
CA GLY A 142 -21.72 -19.67 -1.60
C GLY A 142 -21.23 -19.00 -0.33
N GLU A 143 -19.92 -18.86 -0.19
CA GLU A 143 -19.30 -18.14 0.91
C GLU A 143 -18.84 -16.78 0.44
N ILE A 144 -19.20 -15.74 1.20
CA ILE A 144 -18.84 -14.36 0.91
C ILE A 144 -18.18 -13.73 2.14
N SER A 145 -17.33 -12.73 1.90
CA SER A 145 -16.74 -11.94 2.99
C SER A 145 -17.77 -11.02 3.63
N LEU A 146 -17.54 -10.63 4.90
CA LEU A 146 -18.38 -9.66 5.59
C LEU A 146 -18.44 -8.33 4.81
N LYS A 147 -17.31 -7.88 4.25
CA LYS A 147 -17.20 -6.66 3.44
C LYS A 147 -18.11 -6.72 2.19
N TYR A 148 -18.10 -7.85 1.50
CA TYR A 148 -18.96 -8.04 0.33
C TYR A 148 -20.45 -8.07 0.71
N TRP A 149 -20.78 -8.68 1.85
CA TRP A 149 -22.14 -8.65 2.40
C TRP A 149 -22.62 -7.24 2.70
N GLU A 150 -21.78 -6.40 3.33
CA GLU A 150 -22.08 -4.98 3.57
C GLU A 150 -22.31 -4.21 2.26
N THR A 151 -21.57 -4.54 1.20
CA THR A 151 -21.77 -3.96 -0.13
C THR A 151 -23.11 -4.37 -0.73
N ILE A 152 -23.49 -5.64 -0.59
CA ILE A 152 -24.80 -6.16 -1.02
C ILE A 152 -25.93 -5.40 -0.31
N LYS A 153 -25.84 -5.19 1.00
CA LYS A 153 -26.80 -4.41 1.78
C LYS A 153 -26.86 -2.96 1.31
N ARG A 154 -25.71 -2.30 1.16
CA ARG A 154 -25.65 -0.91 0.71
C ARG A 154 -26.32 -0.69 -0.63
N ASN A 155 -26.20 -1.67 -1.53
CA ASN A 155 -26.78 -1.63 -2.87
C ASN A 155 -28.25 -2.12 -2.90
N GLY A 156 -28.85 -2.48 -1.75
CA GLY A 156 -30.24 -2.91 -1.65
C GLY A 156 -30.52 -4.33 -2.15
N HIS A 157 -29.47 -5.11 -2.41
CA HIS A 157 -29.57 -6.48 -2.93
C HIS A 157 -29.65 -7.57 -1.85
N GLU A 158 -29.71 -7.21 -0.57
CA GLU A 158 -29.78 -8.17 0.54
C GLU A 158 -31.01 -9.08 0.44
N ARG A 159 -32.12 -8.60 -0.19
CA ARG A 159 -33.38 -9.33 -0.37
C ARG A 159 -33.21 -10.58 -1.26
N ASP A 160 -32.20 -10.58 -2.12
CA ASP A 160 -31.93 -11.63 -3.07
C ASP A 160 -31.13 -12.79 -2.44
N PHE A 161 -30.69 -12.61 -1.19
CA PHE A 161 -29.88 -13.57 -0.48
C PHE A 161 -30.51 -13.96 0.87
N GLU A 162 -30.28 -15.19 1.28
CA GLU A 162 -30.58 -15.74 2.59
C GLU A 162 -29.26 -16.02 3.32
N LEU A 163 -29.09 -15.42 4.49
CA LEU A 163 -27.94 -15.71 5.34
C LEU A 163 -28.18 -17.04 6.06
N LEU A 164 -27.31 -18.02 5.80
CA LEU A 164 -27.43 -19.37 6.39
C LEU A 164 -26.64 -19.48 7.69
N GLU A 165 -25.37 -19.06 7.68
CA GLU A 165 -24.50 -19.13 8.85
C GLU A 165 -23.32 -18.13 8.76
N THR A 166 -22.73 -17.85 9.91
CA THR A 166 -21.46 -17.11 10.00
C THR A 166 -20.34 -18.09 10.30
N ILE A 167 -19.36 -18.17 9.39
CA ILE A 167 -18.21 -19.08 9.51
C ILE A 167 -17.08 -18.29 10.16
N GLN A 168 -16.55 -18.77 11.27
CA GLN A 168 -15.32 -18.29 11.90
C GLN A 168 -14.21 -19.31 11.64
N HIS A 169 -13.11 -18.86 11.05
CA HIS A 169 -11.89 -19.66 10.89
C HIS A 169 -10.83 -19.19 11.87
#